data_95502aa1076ce306a973ee6a7e464cd3
#
_entry.id   95502aa1076ce306a973ee6a7e464cd3
#
_cell.length_a   1.000
_cell.length_b   1.000
_cell.length_c   1.000
_cell.angle_alpha   90.00
_cell.angle_beta   90.00
_cell.angle_gamma   90.00
#
_symmetry.space_group_name_H-M   'P 1'
#
loop_
_entity.id
_entity.type
_entity.pdbx_description
1 polymer ?
#
loop_
_entity_poly.entity_id
_entity_poly.type
_entity_poly.pdbx_seq_one_letter_code
_entity_poly.pdbx_strand_id
1 'polypeptide(L)'
;MKQNNSNLLYHLVAFVTVAIWGTTFVSTKVLMLNGLSPAQIFTLRFSIAYMMMLMVNHKRMFADSWKDEFKMAMLGITGGSLYFLSENEAMNYTTTTNTSLIVCSCPLFATLLVRLVYRHSSRINMIQLLGSLLAFVGMII
;
A
#
# COMPACT_ATOMS: atom_id res chain seq x y z
N MET A 1 -11.19 10.52 -29.85
CA MET A 1 -11.94 9.42 -29.19
C MET A 1 -11.05 8.30 -28.60
N LYS A 2 -9.77 8.13 -28.98
CA LYS A 2 -8.87 7.08 -28.42
C LYS A 2 -8.40 7.33 -26.96
N GLN A 3 -8.35 8.57 -26.50
CA GLN A 3 -7.82 8.93 -25.18
C GLN A 3 -8.82 8.60 -24.03
N ASN A 4 -10.10 8.53 -24.30
CA ASN A 4 -11.11 8.26 -23.29
C ASN A 4 -11.18 6.78 -22.88
N ASN A 5 -10.87 5.86 -23.80
CA ASN A 5 -10.90 4.42 -23.54
C ASN A 5 -9.68 3.95 -22.72
N SER A 6 -8.51 4.60 -22.88
CA SER A 6 -7.33 4.28 -22.07
C SER A 6 -7.53 4.70 -20.61
N ASN A 7 -8.16 5.85 -20.35
CA ASN A 7 -8.42 6.29 -18.99
C ASN A 7 -9.38 5.35 -18.25
N LEU A 8 -10.42 4.86 -18.93
CA LEU A 8 -11.35 3.89 -18.34
C LEU A 8 -10.65 2.57 -17.98
N LEU A 9 -9.77 2.09 -18.86
CA LEU A 9 -8.98 0.88 -18.59
C LEU A 9 -8.09 1.03 -17.35
N TYR A 10 -7.40 2.17 -17.21
CA TYR A 10 -6.57 2.42 -16.02
C TYR A 10 -7.40 2.50 -14.74
N HIS A 11 -8.59 3.10 -14.78
CA HIS A 11 -9.49 3.12 -13.63
C HIS A 11 -10.01 1.73 -13.26
N LEU A 12 -10.35 0.91 -14.25
CA LEU A 12 -10.77 -0.48 -14.04
C LEU A 12 -9.65 -1.32 -13.42
N VAL A 13 -8.43 -1.21 -13.95
CA VAL A 13 -7.26 -1.91 -13.39
C VAL A 13 -6.99 -1.46 -11.96
N ALA A 14 -7.05 -0.16 -11.69
CA ALA A 14 -6.88 0.37 -10.34
C ALA A 14 -7.96 -0.17 -9.38
N PHE A 15 -9.22 -0.18 -9.79
CA PHE A 15 -10.32 -0.72 -8.99
C PHE A 15 -10.13 -2.21 -8.67
N VAL A 16 -9.80 -3.02 -9.67
CA VAL A 16 -9.52 -4.46 -9.47
C VAL A 16 -8.33 -4.67 -8.54
N THR A 17 -7.27 -3.89 -8.70
CA THR A 17 -6.09 -3.97 -7.83
C THR A 17 -6.45 -3.66 -6.37
N VAL A 18 -7.23 -2.61 -6.12
CA VAL A 18 -7.68 -2.25 -4.77
C VAL A 18 -8.61 -3.31 -4.19
N ALA A 19 -9.52 -3.87 -5.00
CA ALA A 19 -10.40 -4.95 -4.57
C ALA A 19 -9.60 -6.21 -4.17
N ILE A 20 -8.61 -6.61 -4.98
CA ILE A 20 -7.70 -7.71 -4.64
C ILE A 20 -6.93 -7.39 -3.35
N TRP A 21 -6.42 -6.17 -3.21
CA TRP A 21 -5.70 -5.77 -2.00
C TRP A 21 -6.58 -5.86 -0.75
N GLY A 22 -7.84 -5.42 -0.82
CA GLY A 22 -8.80 -5.56 0.28
C GLY A 22 -8.98 -7.02 0.74
N THR A 23 -9.02 -7.97 -0.18
CA THR A 23 -9.13 -9.40 0.17
C THR A 23 -7.89 -9.95 0.88
N THR A 24 -6.73 -9.30 0.73
CA THR A 24 -5.49 -9.77 1.37
C THR A 24 -5.52 -9.70 2.89
N PHE A 25 -6.26 -8.76 3.48
CA PHE A 25 -6.44 -8.68 4.94
C PHE A 25 -7.12 -9.93 5.49
N VAL A 26 -8.20 -10.36 4.84
CA VAL A 26 -8.93 -11.56 5.22
C VAL A 26 -8.04 -12.80 5.04
N SER A 27 -7.37 -12.91 3.90
CA SER A 27 -6.45 -14.02 3.62
C SER A 27 -5.32 -14.10 4.64
N THR A 28 -4.73 -12.98 5.02
CA THR A 28 -3.70 -12.91 6.05
C THR A 28 -4.23 -13.42 7.39
N LYS A 29 -5.42 -12.97 7.80
CA LYS A 29 -6.02 -13.43 9.07
C LYS A 29 -6.31 -14.93 9.07
N VAL A 30 -6.81 -15.47 7.97
CA VAL A 30 -7.05 -16.91 7.81
C VAL A 30 -5.74 -17.70 7.93
N LEU A 31 -4.67 -17.25 7.30
CA LEU A 31 -3.35 -17.89 7.39
C LEU A 31 -2.82 -17.88 8.83
N MET A 32 -3.00 -16.78 9.55
CA MET A 32 -2.59 -16.66 10.95
C MET A 32 -3.39 -17.60 11.85
N LEU A 33 -4.70 -17.72 11.63
CA LEU A 33 -5.54 -18.67 12.36
C LEU A 33 -5.16 -20.13 12.10
N ASN A 34 -4.53 -20.42 10.96
CA ASN A 34 -3.97 -21.74 10.63
C ASN A 34 -2.52 -21.93 11.09
N GLY A 35 -2.01 -21.05 11.95
CA GLY A 35 -0.73 -21.21 12.64
C GLY A 35 0.48 -20.60 11.96
N LEU A 36 0.32 -19.84 10.86
CA LEU A 36 1.43 -19.10 10.28
C LEU A 36 1.72 -17.81 11.06
N SER A 37 2.99 -17.56 11.32
CA SER A 37 3.39 -16.29 11.94
C SER A 37 3.33 -15.12 10.94
N PRO A 38 3.15 -13.87 11.41
CA PRO A 38 3.19 -12.68 10.56
C PRO A 38 4.42 -12.58 9.67
N ALA A 39 5.59 -12.93 10.20
CA ALA A 39 6.85 -12.94 9.47
C ALA A 39 6.90 -14.01 8.36
N GLN A 40 6.35 -15.20 8.60
CA GLN A 40 6.26 -16.25 7.58
C GLN A 40 5.34 -15.84 6.44
N ILE A 41 4.18 -15.26 6.73
CA ILE A 41 3.23 -14.77 5.73
C ILE A 41 3.89 -13.67 4.89
N PHE A 42 4.56 -12.71 5.53
CA PHE A 42 5.31 -11.65 4.87
C PHE A 42 6.36 -12.24 3.91
N THR A 43 7.23 -13.12 4.41
CA THR A 43 8.32 -13.72 3.62
C THR A 43 7.78 -14.49 2.42
N LEU A 44 6.74 -15.31 2.61
CA LEU A 44 6.10 -16.08 1.54
C LEU A 44 5.54 -15.17 0.43
N ARG A 45 4.75 -14.17 0.81
CA ARG A 45 4.12 -13.24 -0.15
C ARG A 45 5.15 -12.46 -0.95
N PHE A 46 6.17 -11.91 -0.28
CA PHE A 46 7.19 -11.12 -0.94
C PHE A 46 8.14 -11.97 -1.78
N SER A 47 8.46 -13.20 -1.35
CA SER A 47 9.24 -14.14 -2.16
C SER A 47 8.52 -14.51 -3.46
N ILE A 48 7.23 -14.83 -3.39
CA ILE A 48 6.43 -15.14 -4.57
C ILE A 48 6.35 -13.92 -5.50
N ALA A 49 6.05 -12.73 -4.96
CA ALA A 49 5.98 -11.49 -5.74
C ALA A 49 7.32 -11.16 -6.42
N TYR A 50 8.43 -11.33 -5.71
CA TYR A 50 9.77 -11.13 -6.25
C TYR A 50 10.09 -12.11 -7.38
N MET A 51 9.77 -13.40 -7.21
CA MET A 51 9.94 -14.40 -8.26
C MET A 51 9.11 -14.07 -9.51
N MET A 52 7.85 -13.66 -9.33
CA MET A 52 7.00 -13.24 -10.45
C MET A 52 7.56 -12.01 -11.16
N MET A 53 8.07 -11.02 -10.42
CA MET A 53 8.71 -9.85 -11.02
C MET A 53 9.97 -10.22 -11.83
N LEU A 54 10.78 -11.15 -11.33
CA LEU A 54 11.97 -11.63 -12.05
C LEU A 54 11.58 -12.32 -13.37
N MET A 55 10.49 -13.08 -13.39
CA MET A 55 10.01 -13.72 -14.62
C MET A 55 9.55 -12.69 -15.67
N VAL A 56 8.95 -11.59 -15.23
CA VAL A 56 8.42 -10.54 -16.14
C VAL A 56 9.54 -9.59 -16.62
N ASN A 57 10.43 -9.19 -15.71
CA ASN A 57 11.48 -8.21 -16.03
C ASN A 57 12.80 -8.52 -15.33
N HIS A 58 13.60 -9.38 -15.94
CA HIS A 58 14.92 -9.77 -15.42
C HIS A 58 16.06 -8.83 -15.87
N LYS A 59 15.78 -7.83 -16.72
CA LYS A 59 16.83 -7.03 -17.37
C LYS A 59 17.41 -5.90 -16.52
N ARG A 60 16.71 -5.44 -15.49
CA ARG A 60 17.19 -4.35 -14.61
C ARG A 60 16.86 -4.70 -13.15
N MET A 61 17.84 -5.27 -12.47
CA MET A 61 17.72 -5.61 -11.04
C MET A 61 18.29 -4.53 -10.13
N PHE A 62 19.14 -3.65 -10.65
CA PHE A 62 19.83 -2.61 -9.88
C PHE A 62 19.59 -1.24 -10.48
N ALA A 63 19.61 -0.20 -9.63
CA ALA A 63 19.52 1.18 -10.05
C ALA A 63 20.83 1.62 -10.74
N ASP A 64 20.73 2.68 -11.56
CA ASP A 64 21.88 3.21 -12.30
C ASP A 64 22.92 3.92 -11.41
N SER A 65 22.56 4.21 -10.12
CA SER A 65 23.41 4.89 -9.16
C SER A 65 23.32 4.26 -7.77
N TRP A 66 24.46 4.15 -7.06
CA TRP A 66 24.50 3.73 -5.65
C TRP A 66 23.62 4.56 -4.73
N LYS A 67 23.46 5.86 -5.02
CA LYS A 67 22.57 6.75 -4.23
C LYS A 67 21.11 6.38 -4.41
N ASP A 68 20.72 5.99 -5.61
CA ASP A 68 19.33 5.60 -5.88
C ASP A 68 19.07 4.19 -5.37
N GLU A 69 20.04 3.28 -5.42
CA GLU A 69 19.98 1.98 -4.79
C GLU A 69 19.76 2.08 -3.27
N PHE A 70 20.52 2.96 -2.60
CA PHE A 70 20.36 3.21 -1.18
C PHE A 70 18.98 3.79 -0.83
N LYS A 71 18.46 4.73 -1.63
CA LYS A 71 17.09 5.27 -1.45
C LYS A 71 16.03 4.19 -1.64
N MET A 72 16.20 3.33 -2.65
CA MET A 72 15.30 2.20 -2.89
C MET A 72 15.34 1.19 -1.74
N ALA A 73 16.52 0.86 -1.23
CA ALA A 73 16.67 0.00 -0.08
C ALA A 73 15.98 0.58 1.18
N MET A 74 16.20 1.87 1.46
CA MET A 74 15.54 2.55 2.58
C MET A 74 14.01 2.59 2.40
N LEU A 75 13.53 2.83 1.19
CA LEU A 75 12.11 2.80 0.87
C LEU A 75 11.52 1.39 1.03
N GLY A 76 12.25 0.36 0.61
CA GLY A 76 11.87 -1.04 0.78
C GLY A 76 11.79 -1.47 2.25
N ILE A 77 12.74 -1.01 3.07
CA ILE A 77 12.73 -1.29 4.51
C ILE A 77 11.57 -0.58 5.20
N THR A 78 11.40 0.71 4.97
CA THR A 78 10.38 1.51 5.68
C THR A 78 8.98 1.29 5.13
N GLY A 79 8.78 1.43 3.82
CA GLY A 79 7.48 1.32 3.16
C GLY A 79 7.06 -0.12 2.82
N GLY A 80 8.02 -1.04 2.79
CA GLY A 80 7.77 -2.46 2.58
C GLY A 80 7.82 -3.25 3.89
N SER A 81 9.03 -3.56 4.35
CA SER A 81 9.21 -4.53 5.43
C SER A 81 8.59 -4.08 6.74
N LEU A 82 8.92 -2.89 7.24
CA LEU A 82 8.39 -2.39 8.51
C LEU A 82 6.87 -2.20 8.46
N TYR A 83 6.37 -1.63 7.38
CA TYR A 83 4.94 -1.40 7.21
C TYR A 83 4.15 -2.72 7.24
N PHE A 84 4.47 -3.67 6.37
CA PHE A 84 3.72 -4.92 6.27
C PHE A 84 3.90 -5.85 7.47
N LEU A 85 5.09 -5.85 8.10
CA LEU A 85 5.28 -6.60 9.34
C LEU A 85 4.45 -6.01 10.47
N SER A 86 4.42 -4.68 10.61
CA SER A 86 3.59 -4.02 11.62
C SER A 86 2.10 -4.23 11.37
N GLU A 87 1.66 -4.16 10.11
CA GLU A 87 0.27 -4.43 9.71
C GLU A 87 -0.13 -5.88 10.04
N ASN A 88 0.69 -6.84 9.66
CA ASN A 88 0.42 -8.25 9.95
C ASN A 88 0.46 -8.53 11.46
N GLU A 89 1.41 -7.95 12.19
CA GLU A 89 1.50 -8.12 13.65
C GLU A 89 0.29 -7.50 14.37
N ALA A 90 -0.19 -6.35 13.91
CA ALA A 90 -1.39 -5.71 14.46
C ALA A 90 -2.62 -6.64 14.40
N MET A 91 -2.72 -7.49 13.39
CA MET A 91 -3.83 -8.46 13.26
C MET A 91 -3.81 -9.57 14.34
N ASN A 92 -2.72 -9.75 15.08
CA ASN A 92 -2.69 -10.61 16.27
C ASN A 92 -3.49 -10.02 17.44
N TYR A 93 -3.51 -8.69 17.53
CA TYR A 93 -4.06 -7.96 18.68
C TYR A 93 -5.43 -7.34 18.40
N THR A 94 -5.85 -7.26 17.12
CA THR A 94 -7.11 -6.63 16.74
C THR A 94 -7.78 -7.35 15.57
N THR A 95 -8.95 -6.86 15.17
CA THR A 95 -9.69 -7.40 14.02
C THR A 95 -9.13 -6.87 12.69
N THR A 96 -9.38 -7.61 11.61
CA THR A 96 -9.05 -7.17 10.25
C THR A 96 -9.73 -5.85 9.90
N THR A 97 -10.95 -5.63 10.37
CA THR A 97 -11.70 -4.38 10.18
C THR A 97 -10.98 -3.19 10.80
N ASN A 98 -10.57 -3.29 12.07
CA ASN A 98 -9.85 -2.21 12.73
C ASN A 98 -8.50 -1.92 12.06
N THR A 99 -7.77 -2.97 11.67
CA THR A 99 -6.50 -2.80 10.95
C THR A 99 -6.72 -2.10 9.62
N SER A 100 -7.72 -2.52 8.84
CA SER A 100 -8.03 -1.89 7.54
C SER A 100 -8.48 -0.43 7.69
N LEU A 101 -9.25 -0.09 8.71
CA LEU A 101 -9.65 1.29 9.02
C LEU A 101 -8.43 2.19 9.26
N ILE A 102 -7.46 1.71 10.05
CA ILE A 102 -6.22 2.45 10.31
C ILE A 102 -5.42 2.63 9.02
N VAL A 103 -5.26 1.58 8.22
CA VAL A 103 -4.53 1.64 6.94
C VAL A 103 -5.21 2.59 5.96
N CYS A 104 -6.52 2.55 5.85
CA CYS A 104 -7.27 3.45 4.97
C CYS A 104 -7.25 4.92 5.43
N SER A 105 -6.85 5.21 6.68
CA SER A 105 -6.59 6.59 7.14
C SER A 105 -5.26 7.15 6.65
N CYS A 106 -4.33 6.32 6.15
CA CYS A 106 -3.00 6.75 5.69
C CYS A 106 -3.01 7.91 4.68
N PRO A 107 -3.90 7.98 3.68
CA PRO A 107 -3.94 9.12 2.75
C PRO A 107 -4.23 10.46 3.44
N LEU A 108 -5.03 10.46 4.51
CA LEU A 108 -5.28 11.67 5.31
C LEU A 108 -4.00 12.13 6.02
N PHE A 109 -3.33 11.22 6.71
CA PHE A 109 -2.07 11.53 7.40
C PHE A 109 -0.97 11.92 6.41
N ALA A 110 -0.85 11.24 5.26
CA ALA A 110 0.09 11.61 4.21
C ALA A 110 -0.16 13.04 3.69
N THR A 111 -1.42 13.40 3.45
CA THR A 111 -1.80 14.73 3.00
C THR A 111 -1.43 15.80 4.04
N LEU A 112 -1.69 15.54 5.32
CA LEU A 112 -1.33 16.44 6.42
C LEU A 112 0.19 16.59 6.57
N LEU A 113 0.94 15.49 6.50
CA LEU A 113 2.40 15.49 6.58
C LEU A 113 3.03 16.25 5.41
N VAL A 114 2.57 16.03 4.19
CA VAL A 114 3.05 16.78 3.01
C VAL A 114 2.82 18.27 3.19
N ARG A 115 1.67 18.69 3.74
CA ARG A 115 1.40 20.09 4.04
C ARG A 115 2.33 20.65 5.12
N LEU A 116 2.62 19.85 6.14
CA LEU A 116 3.49 20.29 7.25
C LEU A 116 4.93 20.46 6.78
N VAL A 117 5.44 19.52 5.99
CA VAL A 117 6.83 19.49 5.53
C VAL A 117 7.06 20.45 4.35
N TYR A 118 6.14 20.46 3.40
CA TYR A 118 6.25 21.27 2.16
C TYR A 118 5.35 22.50 2.19
N ARG A 119 5.35 23.22 3.31
CA ARG A 119 4.46 24.36 3.62
C ARG A 119 4.38 25.43 2.52
N HIS A 120 5.40 25.56 1.66
CA HIS A 120 5.47 26.56 0.59
C HIS A 120 5.19 26.04 -0.83
N SER A 121 5.28 24.73 -1.07
CA SER A 121 5.24 24.18 -2.44
C SER A 121 3.96 23.45 -2.80
N SER A 122 3.20 22.96 -1.84
CA SER A 122 2.00 22.18 -2.12
C SER A 122 0.73 22.91 -1.67
N ARG A 123 0.00 23.46 -2.63
CA ARG A 123 -1.38 23.88 -2.37
C ARG A 123 -2.25 22.64 -2.28
N ILE A 124 -2.61 22.24 -1.04
CA ILE A 124 -3.65 21.21 -0.89
C ILE A 124 -4.92 21.77 -1.49
N ASN A 125 -5.43 21.08 -2.48
CA ASN A 125 -6.75 21.39 -3.00
C ASN A 125 -7.78 21.00 -1.93
N MET A 126 -8.65 21.95 -1.55
CA MET A 126 -9.75 21.69 -0.60
C MET A 126 -10.61 20.50 -1.02
N ILE A 127 -10.71 20.26 -2.31
CA ILE A 127 -11.41 19.09 -2.88
C ILE A 127 -10.74 17.77 -2.45
N GLN A 128 -9.39 17.72 -2.42
CA GLN A 128 -8.66 16.53 -1.96
C GLN A 128 -8.86 16.28 -0.47
N LEU A 129 -8.86 17.33 0.34
CA LEU A 129 -9.10 17.21 1.78
C LEU A 129 -10.54 16.74 2.07
N LEU A 130 -11.52 17.34 1.42
CA LEU A 130 -12.92 16.94 1.54
C LEU A 130 -13.16 15.52 1.03
N GLY A 131 -12.56 15.13 -0.09
CA GLY A 131 -12.63 13.77 -0.62
C GLY A 131 -12.05 12.73 0.34
N SER A 132 -10.91 13.02 0.95
CA SER A 132 -10.27 12.15 1.94
C SER A 132 -11.09 12.02 3.22
N LEU A 133 -11.68 13.12 3.69
CA LEU A 133 -12.58 13.13 4.85
C LEU A 133 -13.87 12.33 4.58
N LEU A 134 -14.47 12.52 3.41
CA LEU A 134 -15.66 11.78 2.99
C LEU A 134 -15.39 10.27 2.88
N ALA A 135 -14.24 9.89 2.32
CA ALA A 135 -13.82 8.50 2.25
C ALA A 135 -13.63 7.90 3.66
N PHE A 136 -13.02 8.65 4.58
CA PHE A 136 -12.83 8.21 5.96
C PHE A 136 -14.16 8.05 6.72
N VAL A 137 -15.09 9.00 6.58
CA VAL A 137 -16.43 8.91 7.18
C VAL A 137 -17.21 7.72 6.61
N GLY A 138 -17.19 7.53 5.28
CA GLY A 138 -17.86 6.40 4.62
C GLY A 138 -17.32 5.03 5.00
N MET A 139 -16.15 4.98 5.62
CA MET A 139 -15.51 3.75 6.08
C MET A 139 -15.89 3.40 7.54
N ILE A 140 -16.32 4.41 8.33
CA ILE A 140 -16.74 4.23 9.73
C ILE A 140 -18.22 3.80 9.82
N ILE A 141 -19.02 4.13 8.79
CA ILE A 141 -20.44 3.77 8.68
C ILE A 141 -20.61 2.37 8.11
#